data_ebfed7dcc5d9fab078bdc19cf5271adc
#
_entry.id   ebfed7dcc5d9fab078bdc19cf5271adc
#
_cell.length_a   1.000
_cell.length_b   1.000
_cell.length_c   1.000
_cell.angle_alpha   90.00
_cell.angle_beta   90.00
_cell.angle_gamma   90.00
#
_symmetry.space_group_name_H-M   'P 1'
#
loop_
_entity.id
_entity.type
_entity.pdbx_description
1 polymer ?
#
loop_
_entity_poly.entity_id
_entity_poly.type
_entity_poly.pdbx_seq_one_letter_code
_entity_poly.pdbx_strand_id
1 'polypeptide(L)'
;MTFTRRDAFTTLGAAGALFVPGQAPAKIEARTRTPDWRRGLDNQRIADLGDGRFLNPVMAGDRPDPAILKDGSDYYMTFSSFDSYPGLVIWHSRDLVNWQPIGPALTRNIGSVWAVSLEKHEGRYFLYIPVKAEPNSIWVIHADHIEGPWSDPVDLGLHKHIDPCHIVGEDGSRWLFLSGGDRIRLAADGLSTVGAVEHVYDPWRYPADWIVEGFSPEGPKIVRHGDWFYLITAVGGTAGPPTGHMVIAARSRSIHGPWKDCPANPIVRTTDIAERWWSRGHASLVEGPAGDWWALYHGYENGYWTLGRQTLLDPVEWTADGWFRMKGDDLSKPLEKPKGGTAVPHGQALSDQFDTLALGTKWSFIRPRSDEAKRVSVSGNTLMLTASGTAPADSSPLLLIAGDTRYRFECDVAIDPGTTAGLLLFYDDRLYCGLGFDGDRFVTHQYGAERGRPANPLGRSMRIRVTNDRHIVTYDTSGDGGRTWHRFDRGMEVSGYHHNVRGGFLMLRPGLYAAGKGHARFRNFGFSAI
;
A
#
# COMPACT_ATOMS: atom_id res chain seq x y z
N MET A 1 20.93 -37.59 -29.53
CA MET A 1 21.14 -38.54 -28.42
C MET A 1 20.04 -38.28 -27.38
N THR A 2 19.06 -39.16 -27.39
CA THR A 2 17.84 -39.13 -26.54
C THR A 2 18.12 -39.81 -25.22
N PHE A 3 18.00 -39.11 -24.10
CA PHE A 3 18.00 -39.75 -22.79
C PHE A 3 16.58 -39.92 -22.28
N THR A 4 16.16 -41.18 -22.20
CA THR A 4 14.92 -41.62 -21.58
C THR A 4 15.12 -41.84 -20.09
N ARG A 5 14.22 -41.27 -19.26
CA ARG A 5 14.10 -41.58 -17.83
C ARG A 5 13.42 -42.97 -17.67
N ARG A 6 14.20 -43.95 -17.30
CA ARG A 6 13.77 -45.17 -16.55
C ARG A 6 15.02 -45.87 -16.04
N ASP A 7 14.93 -46.39 -14.81
CA ASP A 7 15.87 -47.24 -14.08
C ASP A 7 16.64 -46.51 -12.95
N ALA A 8 15.99 -46.44 -11.78
CA ALA A 8 16.65 -46.49 -10.47
C ALA A 8 15.61 -46.78 -9.36
N PHE A 9 15.18 -48.03 -9.29
CA PHE A 9 14.65 -48.60 -8.04
C PHE A 9 15.25 -50.00 -7.92
N THR A 10 16.13 -50.17 -6.97
CA THR A 10 16.31 -51.39 -6.14
C THR A 10 17.61 -51.28 -5.36
N THR A 11 17.51 -51.07 -4.07
CA THR A 11 18.14 -51.90 -3.02
C THR A 11 17.75 -51.34 -1.65
N LEU A 12 16.85 -52.03 -0.98
CA LEU A 12 16.61 -51.88 0.46
C LEU A 12 17.77 -52.59 1.21
N GLY A 13 18.54 -51.79 1.95
CA GLY A 13 19.42 -52.29 3.00
C GLY A 13 18.76 -52.06 4.37
N ALA A 14 18.43 -53.11 5.06
CA ALA A 14 17.96 -53.09 6.45
C ALA A 14 19.09 -52.63 7.37
N ALA A 15 18.96 -51.47 8.01
CA ALA A 15 19.82 -51.07 9.14
C ALA A 15 18.99 -51.09 10.41
N GLY A 16 19.43 -51.94 11.35
CA GLY A 16 18.76 -52.13 12.64
C GLY A 16 18.76 -50.90 13.52
N ALA A 17 17.62 -50.65 14.13
CA ALA A 17 17.44 -49.60 15.12
C ALA A 17 18.14 -49.94 16.42
N LEU A 18 19.17 -49.20 16.80
CA LEU A 18 19.70 -49.14 18.14
C LEU A 18 18.80 -48.24 19.01
N PHE A 19 18.09 -48.82 19.93
CA PHE A 19 17.36 -48.11 20.98
C PHE A 19 18.34 -47.43 21.94
N VAL A 20 18.38 -46.13 22.01
CA VAL A 20 19.02 -45.36 23.08
C VAL A 20 17.92 -44.93 24.06
N PRO A 21 17.93 -45.41 25.32
CA PRO A 21 16.96 -44.96 26.31
C PRO A 21 17.42 -43.64 26.93
N GLY A 22 16.51 -42.66 27.00
CA GLY A 22 16.61 -41.56 27.95
C GLY A 22 16.90 -40.16 27.38
N GLN A 23 16.05 -39.65 26.49
CA GLN A 23 15.85 -38.20 26.43
C GLN A 23 14.41 -37.91 26.83
N ALA A 24 14.26 -37.18 27.94
CA ALA A 24 12.98 -36.59 28.32
C ALA A 24 12.46 -35.72 27.18
N PRO A 25 11.16 -35.72 26.89
CA PRO A 25 10.61 -34.87 25.86
C PRO A 25 10.96 -33.40 26.21
N ALA A 26 11.64 -32.71 25.30
CA ALA A 26 11.86 -31.29 25.39
C ALA A 26 10.50 -30.64 25.67
N LYS A 27 10.40 -29.90 26.78
CA LYS A 27 9.25 -29.05 27.05
C LYS A 27 9.09 -28.18 25.79
N ILE A 28 8.01 -28.39 25.06
CA ILE A 28 7.53 -27.44 24.04
C ILE A 28 7.21 -26.20 24.86
N GLU A 29 8.14 -25.25 24.89
CA GLU A 29 7.83 -23.91 25.37
C GLU A 29 6.58 -23.47 24.63
N ALA A 30 5.54 -23.15 25.37
CA ALA A 30 4.33 -22.58 24.81
C ALA A 30 4.80 -21.35 24.02
N ARG A 31 4.76 -21.43 22.67
CA ARG A 31 4.98 -20.29 21.80
C ARG A 31 4.07 -19.20 22.35
N THR A 32 4.64 -18.16 22.92
CA THR A 32 3.91 -16.96 23.34
C THR A 32 3.09 -16.55 22.15
N ARG A 33 1.76 -16.65 22.29
CA ARG A 33 0.83 -16.32 21.20
C ARG A 33 1.13 -14.88 20.81
N THR A 34 1.58 -14.64 19.58
CA THR A 34 1.77 -13.29 19.04
C THR A 34 0.48 -12.53 19.30
N PRO A 35 0.51 -11.31 19.86
CA PRO A 35 -0.70 -10.52 20.07
C PRO A 35 -1.46 -10.44 18.75
N ASP A 36 -2.75 -10.70 18.79
CA ASP A 36 -3.59 -10.62 17.60
C ASP A 36 -4.26 -9.25 17.54
N TRP A 37 -4.51 -8.74 16.34
CA TRP A 37 -5.24 -7.50 16.16
C TRP A 37 -6.70 -7.65 16.58
N ARG A 38 -7.27 -6.57 17.07
CA ARG A 38 -8.73 -6.47 17.14
C ARG A 38 -9.31 -6.54 15.72
N ARG A 39 -10.58 -6.92 15.65
CA ARG A 39 -11.32 -7.02 14.40
C ARG A 39 -12.37 -5.92 14.30
N GLY A 40 -12.37 -5.23 13.17
CA GLY A 40 -13.28 -4.15 12.84
C GLY A 40 -14.31 -4.52 11.79
N LEU A 41 -14.62 -3.55 10.94
CA LEU A 41 -15.54 -3.72 9.82
C LEU A 41 -15.08 -4.88 8.91
N ASP A 42 -16.02 -5.72 8.48
CA ASP A 42 -15.72 -6.90 7.65
C ASP A 42 -14.66 -7.83 8.24
N ASN A 43 -14.56 -7.85 9.56
CA ASN A 43 -13.56 -8.62 10.31
C ASN A 43 -12.11 -8.22 9.98
N GLN A 44 -11.87 -7.06 9.37
CA GLN A 44 -10.54 -6.55 9.05
C GLN A 44 -9.75 -6.28 10.34
N ARG A 45 -8.43 -6.46 10.29
CA ARG A 45 -7.54 -6.09 11.41
C ARG A 45 -7.53 -4.58 11.61
N ILE A 46 -7.57 -4.14 12.87
CA ILE A 46 -7.42 -2.75 13.28
C ILE A 46 -6.30 -2.63 14.32
N ALA A 47 -5.52 -1.55 14.21
CA ALA A 47 -4.36 -1.34 15.07
C ALA A 47 -4.72 -1.12 16.53
N ASP A 48 -5.76 -0.35 16.83
CA ASP A 48 -6.21 0.00 18.18
C ASP A 48 -6.69 -1.24 18.94
N LEU A 49 -6.00 -1.63 20.01
CA LEU A 49 -6.35 -2.79 20.82
C LEU A 49 -7.47 -2.51 21.83
N GLY A 50 -7.87 -1.23 22.02
CA GLY A 50 -8.96 -0.81 22.90
C GLY A 50 -8.61 -0.74 24.38
N ASP A 51 -7.35 -0.97 24.75
CA ASP A 51 -6.81 -0.97 26.10
C ASP A 51 -5.73 0.12 26.32
N GLY A 52 -5.68 1.11 25.44
CA GLY A 52 -4.66 2.18 25.45
C GLY A 52 -3.41 1.84 24.63
N ARG A 53 -3.37 0.66 24.02
CA ARG A 53 -2.25 0.21 23.18
C ARG A 53 -2.69 0.02 21.73
N PHE A 54 -1.71 -0.05 20.84
CA PHE A 54 -1.91 -0.38 19.44
C PHE A 54 -0.89 -1.41 18.97
N LEU A 55 -1.22 -2.10 17.86
CA LEU A 55 -0.34 -3.05 17.18
C LEU A 55 -0.23 -2.66 15.70
N ASN A 56 0.99 -2.46 15.23
CA ASN A 56 1.25 -2.16 13.83
C ASN A 56 0.76 -3.27 12.87
N PRO A 57 0.31 -2.92 11.63
CA PRO A 57 0.39 -1.61 11.03
C PRO A 57 -0.79 -0.72 11.45
N VAL A 58 -0.60 0.60 11.50
CA VAL A 58 -1.70 1.55 11.71
C VAL A 58 -2.54 1.73 10.46
N MET A 59 -1.97 1.47 9.28
CA MET A 59 -2.70 1.39 8.01
C MET A 59 -2.31 0.11 7.28
N ALA A 60 -3.21 -0.86 7.28
CA ALA A 60 -3.01 -2.16 6.64
C ALA A 60 -3.27 -2.11 5.12
N GLY A 61 -2.62 -3.00 4.37
CA GLY A 61 -2.61 -3.00 2.90
C GLY A 61 -1.66 -1.95 2.34
N ASP A 62 -1.66 -1.77 1.03
CA ASP A 62 -0.72 -0.87 0.35
C ASP A 62 -0.98 0.60 0.69
N ARG A 63 -0.24 1.08 1.65
CA ARG A 63 -0.25 2.44 2.19
C ARG A 63 1.19 2.93 2.37
N PRO A 64 1.97 3.01 1.24
CA PRO A 64 3.39 3.35 1.28
C PRO A 64 3.62 4.85 1.36
N ASP A 65 4.84 5.22 1.77
CA ASP A 65 5.36 6.58 1.65
C ASP A 65 4.47 7.61 2.34
N PRO A 66 4.12 7.44 3.65
CA PRO A 66 3.12 8.26 4.31
C PRO A 66 3.51 9.74 4.33
N ALA A 67 2.69 10.59 3.72
CA ALA A 67 2.76 12.03 3.82
C ALA A 67 1.73 12.50 4.84
N ILE A 68 2.19 12.99 5.99
CA ILE A 68 1.35 13.39 7.11
C ILE A 68 1.39 14.89 7.36
N LEU A 69 0.22 15.47 7.66
CA LEU A 69 0.03 16.86 8.05
C LEU A 69 -0.72 16.91 9.38
N LYS A 70 -0.20 17.67 10.35
CA LYS A 70 -0.92 18.08 11.56
C LYS A 70 -1.56 19.44 11.34
N ASP A 71 -2.86 19.56 11.56
CA ASP A 71 -3.62 20.80 11.46
C ASP A 71 -4.48 20.99 12.71
N GLY A 72 -3.97 21.70 13.69
CA GLY A 72 -4.57 21.80 15.01
C GLY A 72 -4.60 20.44 15.74
N SER A 73 -5.81 19.95 16.04
CA SER A 73 -6.03 18.63 16.64
C SER A 73 -6.23 17.51 15.63
N ASP A 74 -6.26 17.84 14.35
CA ASP A 74 -6.54 16.92 13.28
C ASP A 74 -5.24 16.52 12.56
N TYR A 75 -5.19 15.27 12.11
CA TYR A 75 -4.11 14.71 11.31
C TYR A 75 -4.67 14.24 9.99
N TYR A 76 -4.00 14.61 8.92
CA TYR A 76 -4.34 14.18 7.56
C TYR A 76 -3.17 13.43 6.96
N MET A 77 -3.45 12.33 6.28
CA MET A 77 -2.42 11.50 5.66
C MET A 77 -2.85 11.02 4.29
N THR A 78 -1.90 10.95 3.37
CA THR A 78 -2.08 10.32 2.08
C THR A 78 -0.82 9.54 1.71
N PHE A 79 -0.87 8.79 0.60
CA PHE A 79 0.13 7.80 0.22
C PHE A 79 0.41 7.85 -1.27
N SER A 80 1.52 7.27 -1.71
CA SER A 80 1.69 6.95 -3.13
C SER A 80 0.51 6.13 -3.63
N SER A 81 -0.16 6.59 -4.67
CA SER A 81 -1.28 5.85 -5.27
C SER A 81 -0.91 5.13 -6.57
N PHE A 82 0.32 5.35 -7.03
CA PHE A 82 0.86 4.78 -8.26
C PHE A 82 -0.10 4.93 -9.44
N ASP A 83 -0.49 3.82 -10.03
CA ASP A 83 -1.36 3.76 -11.20
C ASP A 83 -2.86 3.76 -10.84
N SER A 84 -3.20 3.89 -9.56
CA SER A 84 -4.58 3.77 -9.07
C SER A 84 -5.33 5.09 -9.11
N TYR A 85 -6.51 5.09 -9.75
CA TYR A 85 -7.36 6.26 -9.90
C TYR A 85 -8.85 5.94 -9.71
N PRO A 86 -9.62 6.88 -9.04
CA PRO A 86 -9.13 8.07 -8.36
C PRO A 86 -8.07 7.71 -7.31
N GLY A 87 -7.08 8.61 -7.13
CA GLY A 87 -5.90 8.38 -6.28
C GLY A 87 -5.72 9.45 -5.20
N LEU A 88 -4.63 9.34 -4.43
CA LEU A 88 -4.30 10.23 -3.32
C LEU A 88 -5.47 10.40 -2.35
N VAL A 89 -6.00 9.26 -1.85
CA VAL A 89 -7.06 9.30 -0.83
C VAL A 89 -6.52 9.96 0.43
N ILE A 90 -7.21 11.00 0.88
CA ILE A 90 -6.93 11.66 2.16
C ILE A 90 -7.57 10.86 3.28
N TRP A 91 -6.80 10.57 4.32
CA TRP A 91 -7.23 9.94 5.54
C TRP A 91 -7.13 10.91 6.70
N HIS A 92 -8.08 10.84 7.63
CA HIS A 92 -8.19 11.70 8.80
C HIS A 92 -8.03 10.89 10.08
N SER A 93 -7.33 11.45 11.05
CA SER A 93 -7.15 10.93 12.40
C SER A 93 -7.12 12.06 13.43
N ARG A 94 -7.32 11.73 14.71
CA ARG A 94 -7.07 12.60 15.86
C ARG A 94 -6.20 11.94 16.93
N ASP A 95 -5.70 10.72 16.66
CA ASP A 95 -4.88 9.96 17.60
C ASP A 95 -3.70 9.22 16.95
N LEU A 96 -3.47 9.41 15.62
CA LEU A 96 -2.45 8.75 14.79
C LEU A 96 -2.61 7.22 14.65
N VAL A 97 -3.55 6.60 15.33
CA VAL A 97 -3.78 5.14 15.32
C VAL A 97 -5.06 4.78 14.56
N ASN A 98 -6.11 5.56 14.77
CA ASN A 98 -7.40 5.36 14.11
C ASN A 98 -7.55 6.33 12.95
N TRP A 99 -7.80 5.81 11.75
CA TRP A 99 -7.85 6.56 10.50
C TRP A 99 -9.12 6.25 9.71
N GLN A 100 -9.80 7.27 9.22
CA GLN A 100 -10.96 7.15 8.34
C GLN A 100 -10.71 7.88 7.01
N PRO A 101 -11.20 7.35 5.86
CA PRO A 101 -11.02 8.03 4.58
C PRO A 101 -11.96 9.22 4.46
N ILE A 102 -11.47 10.32 3.87
CA ILE A 102 -12.26 11.49 3.48
C ILE A 102 -12.68 11.37 2.02
N GLY A 103 -11.72 11.32 1.11
CA GLY A 103 -11.95 11.27 -0.33
C GLY A 103 -10.66 11.33 -1.12
N PRO A 104 -10.73 11.09 -2.44
CA PRO A 104 -9.57 11.19 -3.31
C PRO A 104 -9.27 12.66 -3.64
N ALA A 105 -8.01 13.06 -3.53
CA ALA A 105 -7.55 14.39 -3.95
C ALA A 105 -7.28 14.47 -5.46
N LEU A 106 -6.96 13.34 -6.10
CA LEU A 106 -6.61 13.29 -7.52
C LEU A 106 -7.55 12.36 -8.29
N THR A 107 -8.42 12.94 -9.11
CA THR A 107 -9.41 12.17 -9.88
C THR A 107 -8.99 11.91 -11.32
N ARG A 108 -8.12 12.75 -11.90
CA ARG A 108 -7.62 12.65 -13.27
C ARG A 108 -6.32 11.86 -13.32
N ASN A 109 -6.22 10.89 -14.22
CA ASN A 109 -4.97 10.18 -14.48
C ASN A 109 -3.94 11.12 -15.13
N ILE A 110 -2.83 11.35 -14.43
CA ILE A 110 -1.68 12.15 -14.88
C ILE A 110 -0.39 11.32 -14.96
N GLY A 111 -0.47 10.00 -14.75
CA GLY A 111 0.64 9.06 -14.71
C GLY A 111 0.74 8.32 -13.38
N SER A 112 1.84 7.61 -13.14
CA SER A 112 2.06 6.89 -11.88
C SER A 112 2.48 7.86 -10.78
N VAL A 113 1.67 7.97 -9.72
CA VAL A 113 1.84 8.92 -8.60
C VAL A 113 2.66 8.29 -7.49
N TRP A 114 3.84 8.84 -7.24
CA TRP A 114 4.78 8.37 -6.22
C TRP A 114 4.66 9.21 -4.94
N ALA A 115 5.68 9.20 -4.07
CA ALA A 115 5.61 9.80 -2.74
C ALA A 115 5.43 11.32 -2.76
N VAL A 116 4.30 11.79 -2.24
CA VAL A 116 3.87 13.21 -2.26
C VAL A 116 4.31 13.97 -1.02
N SER A 117 4.21 15.32 -1.09
CA SER A 117 4.18 16.20 0.07
C SER A 117 2.77 16.75 0.26
N LEU A 118 2.20 16.58 1.46
CA LEU A 118 0.91 17.16 1.86
C LEU A 118 1.17 18.26 2.87
N GLU A 119 0.79 19.50 2.55
CA GLU A 119 1.14 20.67 3.34
C GLU A 119 -0.03 21.64 3.46
N LYS A 120 0.00 22.46 4.52
CA LYS A 120 -0.87 23.63 4.67
C LYS A 120 -0.02 24.89 4.78
N HIS A 121 -0.29 25.88 3.92
CA HIS A 121 0.40 27.15 3.95
C HIS A 121 -0.60 28.29 3.72
N GLU A 122 -0.60 29.30 4.61
CA GLU A 122 -1.50 30.45 4.58
C GLU A 122 -2.99 30.08 4.40
N GLY A 123 -3.42 29.03 5.12
CA GLY A 123 -4.81 28.57 5.11
C GLY A 123 -5.20 27.66 3.94
N ARG A 124 -4.32 27.44 2.97
CA ARG A 124 -4.55 26.58 1.80
C ARG A 124 -3.75 25.29 1.90
N TYR A 125 -4.35 24.18 1.45
CA TYR A 125 -3.71 22.87 1.35
C TYR A 125 -3.05 22.69 -0.02
N PHE A 126 -1.89 22.04 -0.03
CA PHE A 126 -1.12 21.74 -1.23
C PHE A 126 -0.72 20.27 -1.23
N LEU A 127 -0.76 19.66 -2.40
CA LEU A 127 -0.15 18.37 -2.69
C LEU A 127 0.86 18.55 -3.82
N TYR A 128 2.15 18.35 -3.51
CA TYR A 128 3.21 18.28 -4.50
C TYR A 128 3.40 16.83 -4.90
N ILE A 129 3.18 16.52 -6.17
CA ILE A 129 2.94 15.18 -6.68
C ILE A 129 4.02 14.79 -7.67
N PRO A 130 4.94 13.89 -7.34
CA PRO A 130 5.87 13.34 -8.33
C PRO A 130 5.13 12.33 -9.19
N VAL A 131 5.21 12.53 -10.49
CA VAL A 131 4.54 11.69 -11.48
C VAL A 131 5.58 11.03 -12.35
N LYS A 132 5.62 9.72 -12.34
CA LYS A 132 6.40 8.95 -13.29
C LYS A 132 5.64 8.82 -14.60
N ALA A 133 6.09 9.59 -15.57
CA ALA A 133 5.63 9.60 -16.95
C ALA A 133 6.85 9.82 -17.85
N GLU A 134 6.66 9.99 -19.12
CA GLU A 134 7.74 10.36 -20.06
C GLU A 134 7.48 11.78 -20.65
N PRO A 135 8.17 12.80 -20.15
CA PRO A 135 9.16 12.82 -19.05
C PRO A 135 8.52 12.79 -17.65
N ASN A 136 9.28 12.35 -16.63
CA ASN A 136 8.87 12.53 -15.22
C ASN A 136 8.72 14.00 -14.89
N SER A 137 7.79 14.36 -14.01
CA SER A 137 7.68 15.73 -13.49
C SER A 137 7.05 15.76 -12.11
N ILE A 138 7.21 16.89 -11.41
CA ILE A 138 6.49 17.17 -10.17
C ILE A 138 5.35 18.13 -10.50
N TRP A 139 4.16 17.73 -10.10
CA TRP A 139 2.92 18.51 -10.28
C TRP A 139 2.47 19.05 -8.93
N VAL A 140 1.60 20.05 -8.93
CA VAL A 140 0.96 20.57 -7.72
C VAL A 140 -0.54 20.70 -7.93
N ILE A 141 -1.31 20.32 -6.89
CA ILE A 141 -2.73 20.66 -6.74
C ILE A 141 -2.92 21.35 -5.40
N HIS A 142 -3.97 22.16 -5.28
CA HIS A 142 -4.29 22.86 -4.04
C HIS A 142 -5.80 22.90 -3.79
N ALA A 143 -6.18 23.15 -2.53
CA ALA A 143 -7.56 23.32 -2.11
C ALA A 143 -7.65 24.24 -0.89
N ASP A 144 -8.78 24.93 -0.73
CA ASP A 144 -9.04 25.74 0.46
C ASP A 144 -9.55 24.89 1.64
N HIS A 145 -10.11 23.71 1.34
CA HIS A 145 -10.53 22.71 2.31
C HIS A 145 -9.88 21.36 2.00
N ILE A 146 -9.55 20.59 3.03
CA ILE A 146 -8.85 19.31 2.86
C ILE A 146 -9.70 18.26 2.10
N GLU A 147 -11.02 18.37 2.21
CA GLU A 147 -11.99 17.55 1.48
C GLU A 147 -12.09 17.95 0.00
N GLY A 148 -11.51 19.08 -0.37
CA GLY A 148 -11.58 19.69 -1.70
C GLY A 148 -12.72 20.73 -1.84
N PRO A 149 -13.10 21.06 -3.08
CA PRO A 149 -12.55 20.51 -4.32
C PRO A 149 -11.08 20.86 -4.53
N TRP A 150 -10.29 19.91 -5.01
CA TRP A 150 -8.91 20.10 -5.38
C TRP A 150 -8.82 20.69 -6.78
N SER A 151 -7.83 21.57 -7.00
CA SER A 151 -7.58 22.22 -8.28
C SER A 151 -7.18 21.23 -9.38
N ASP A 152 -7.21 21.68 -10.63
CA ASP A 152 -6.51 20.98 -11.71
C ASP A 152 -5.01 20.92 -11.42
N PRO A 153 -4.32 19.82 -11.80
CA PRO A 153 -2.88 19.69 -11.63
C PRO A 153 -2.08 20.67 -12.50
N VAL A 154 -1.12 21.35 -11.88
CA VAL A 154 -0.15 22.27 -12.52
C VAL A 154 1.21 21.58 -12.55
N ASP A 155 1.82 21.45 -13.72
CA ASP A 155 3.16 20.90 -13.89
C ASP A 155 4.23 21.93 -13.52
N LEU A 156 5.11 21.61 -12.57
CA LEU A 156 6.22 22.48 -12.16
C LEU A 156 7.45 22.38 -13.08
N GLY A 157 7.44 21.47 -14.05
CA GLY A 157 8.56 21.26 -14.98
C GLY A 157 9.82 20.69 -14.33
N LEU A 158 9.72 20.08 -13.15
CA LEU A 158 10.85 19.49 -12.43
C LEU A 158 11.08 18.05 -12.86
N HIS A 159 11.88 17.91 -13.92
CA HIS A 159 12.21 16.60 -14.48
C HIS A 159 13.33 15.91 -13.70
N LYS A 160 13.35 14.56 -13.70
CA LYS A 160 14.37 13.71 -13.06
C LYS A 160 14.36 13.66 -11.52
N HIS A 161 13.48 14.39 -10.88
CA HIS A 161 13.31 14.40 -9.43
C HIS A 161 12.04 13.67 -9.02
N ILE A 162 12.05 13.10 -7.82
CA ILE A 162 10.91 12.49 -7.16
C ILE A 162 10.84 12.97 -5.71
N ASP A 163 9.79 12.59 -5.00
CA ASP A 163 9.60 12.73 -3.55
C ASP A 163 9.79 14.16 -3.03
N PRO A 164 9.00 15.12 -3.49
CA PRO A 164 9.09 16.48 -3.01
C PRO A 164 8.77 16.57 -1.51
N CYS A 165 9.42 17.51 -0.82
CA CYS A 165 9.07 17.92 0.53
C CYS A 165 9.03 19.43 0.58
N HIS A 166 7.86 20.01 0.82
CA HIS A 166 7.72 21.45 1.03
C HIS A 166 8.16 21.83 2.45
N ILE A 167 8.85 22.97 2.54
CA ILE A 167 9.23 23.58 3.82
C ILE A 167 9.29 25.10 3.66
N VAL A 168 8.99 25.82 4.74
CA VAL A 168 9.21 27.27 4.86
C VAL A 168 10.52 27.49 5.62
N GLY A 169 11.43 28.21 5.01
CA GLY A 169 12.72 28.58 5.62
C GLY A 169 12.56 29.61 6.74
N GLU A 170 13.65 29.84 7.47
CA GLU A 170 13.72 30.85 8.55
C GLU A 170 13.48 32.28 8.08
N ASP A 171 13.69 32.53 6.78
CA ASP A 171 13.47 33.81 6.11
C ASP A 171 12.06 33.95 5.51
N GLY A 172 11.19 32.96 5.71
CA GLY A 172 9.84 32.90 5.14
C GLY A 172 9.79 32.44 3.69
N SER A 173 10.91 32.13 3.06
CA SER A 173 10.93 31.59 1.70
C SER A 173 10.42 30.14 1.66
N ARG A 174 9.75 29.79 0.56
CA ARG A 174 9.20 28.44 0.34
C ARG A 174 10.15 27.61 -0.52
N TRP A 175 10.37 26.37 -0.13
CA TRP A 175 11.29 25.44 -0.80
C TRP A 175 10.65 24.08 -1.01
N LEU A 176 11.03 23.41 -2.10
CA LEU A 176 10.84 21.97 -2.28
C LEU A 176 12.21 21.30 -2.18
N PHE A 177 12.38 20.45 -1.20
CA PHE A 177 13.46 19.45 -1.17
C PHE A 177 13.05 18.26 -2.04
N LEU A 178 14.03 17.66 -2.70
CA LEU A 178 13.86 16.65 -3.75
C LEU A 178 14.77 15.45 -3.46
N SER A 179 14.53 14.34 -4.13
CA SER A 179 15.43 13.18 -4.07
C SER A 179 16.87 13.57 -4.43
N GLY A 180 17.84 12.82 -3.87
CA GLY A 180 19.28 13.03 -4.14
C GLY A 180 19.94 14.13 -3.32
N GLY A 181 19.24 14.81 -2.43
CA GLY A 181 19.78 15.94 -1.65
C GLY A 181 19.67 17.29 -2.36
N ASP A 182 18.80 17.40 -3.33
CA ASP A 182 18.52 18.58 -4.12
C ASP A 182 17.36 19.39 -3.55
N ARG A 183 17.26 20.66 -3.97
CA ARG A 183 16.11 21.51 -3.65
C ARG A 183 15.89 22.56 -4.72
N ILE A 184 14.71 23.18 -4.69
CA ILE A 184 14.36 24.35 -5.52
C ILE A 184 13.47 25.31 -4.73
N ARG A 185 13.63 26.62 -4.97
CA ARG A 185 12.76 27.63 -4.42
C ARG A 185 11.42 27.65 -5.13
N LEU A 186 10.32 27.79 -4.38
CA LEU A 186 8.98 28.05 -4.90
C LEU A 186 8.70 29.56 -4.96
N ALA A 187 7.85 29.95 -5.89
CA ALA A 187 7.19 31.25 -5.85
C ALA A 187 6.25 31.34 -4.62
N ALA A 188 5.86 32.54 -4.24
CA ALA A 188 5.04 32.79 -3.06
C ALA A 188 3.70 32.02 -3.09
N ASP A 189 3.09 31.89 -4.25
CA ASP A 189 1.83 31.14 -4.45
C ASP A 189 2.00 29.61 -4.34
N GLY A 190 3.25 29.11 -4.42
CA GLY A 190 3.56 27.67 -4.38
C GLY A 190 3.22 26.92 -5.66
N LEU A 191 2.86 27.59 -6.74
CA LEU A 191 2.40 26.98 -7.99
C LEU A 191 3.44 27.06 -9.13
N SER A 192 4.60 27.64 -8.86
CA SER A 192 5.73 27.70 -9.78
C SER A 192 7.05 27.69 -9.04
N THR A 193 8.14 27.47 -9.77
CA THR A 193 9.52 27.44 -9.24
C THR A 193 10.27 28.71 -9.58
N VAL A 194 11.28 29.04 -8.75
CA VAL A 194 12.15 30.23 -8.93
C VAL A 194 13.60 29.79 -8.92
N GLY A 195 14.34 30.14 -9.97
CA GLY A 195 15.76 29.81 -10.11
C GLY A 195 16.01 28.39 -10.62
N ALA A 196 17.18 27.86 -10.33
CA ALA A 196 17.61 26.52 -10.71
C ALA A 196 17.55 25.57 -9.51
N VAL A 197 17.51 24.27 -9.78
CA VAL A 197 17.72 23.24 -8.76
C VAL A 197 19.13 23.36 -8.20
N GLU A 198 19.24 23.32 -6.87
CA GLU A 198 20.49 23.39 -6.11
C GLU A 198 20.73 22.07 -5.38
N HIS A 199 21.97 21.55 -5.44
CA HIS A 199 22.40 20.44 -4.58
C HIS A 199 22.88 20.99 -3.23
N VAL A 200 22.32 20.50 -2.11
CA VAL A 200 22.56 21.06 -0.77
C VAL A 200 22.97 20.05 0.27
N TYR A 201 22.88 18.76 -0.03
CA TYR A 201 23.20 17.71 0.92
C TYR A 201 23.63 16.43 0.20
N ASP A 202 24.77 15.88 0.59
CA ASP A 202 25.24 14.53 0.22
C ASP A 202 24.72 13.52 1.23
N PRO A 203 23.71 12.68 0.89
CA PRO A 203 23.13 11.75 1.83
C PRO A 203 24.12 10.73 2.37
N TRP A 204 24.03 10.46 3.68
CA TRP A 204 24.86 9.47 4.37
C TRP A 204 24.84 8.13 3.63
N ARG A 205 26.04 7.48 3.55
CA ARG A 205 26.20 6.19 2.89
C ARG A 205 26.42 5.08 3.90
N TYR A 206 25.70 3.98 3.70
CA TYR A 206 25.86 2.75 4.48
C TYR A 206 27.19 2.05 4.13
N PRO A 207 27.70 1.15 5.03
CA PRO A 207 28.89 0.32 4.77
C PRO A 207 28.74 -0.49 3.48
N ALA A 208 29.85 -0.64 2.75
CA ALA A 208 29.86 -1.24 1.41
C ALA A 208 29.52 -2.75 1.39
N ASP A 209 29.61 -3.42 2.54
CA ASP A 209 29.28 -4.84 2.72
C ASP A 209 27.79 -5.09 3.00
N TRP A 210 26.98 -4.03 3.16
CA TRP A 210 25.54 -4.20 3.33
C TRP A 210 24.85 -4.52 2.01
N ILE A 211 23.95 -5.51 2.06
CA ILE A 211 23.17 -5.91 0.89
C ILE A 211 21.90 -5.06 0.82
N VAL A 212 21.77 -4.29 -0.25
CA VAL A 212 20.66 -3.36 -0.53
C VAL A 212 20.27 -3.47 -2.00
N GLU A 213 19.13 -2.89 -2.39
CA GLU A 213 18.74 -2.77 -3.80
C GLU A 213 19.67 -1.83 -4.58
N GLY A 214 19.97 -0.67 -3.99
CA GLY A 214 20.81 0.38 -4.55
C GLY A 214 20.95 1.52 -3.57
N PHE A 215 21.75 2.55 -3.86
CA PHE A 215 21.89 3.69 -2.94
C PHE A 215 20.59 4.47 -2.82
N SER A 216 19.96 4.85 -3.93
CA SER A 216 18.63 5.43 -4.05
C SER A 216 18.25 6.41 -2.92
N PRO A 217 18.93 7.56 -2.76
CA PRO A 217 18.58 8.55 -1.78
C PRO A 217 17.26 9.24 -2.19
N GLU A 218 16.22 9.06 -1.38
CA GLU A 218 14.85 9.45 -1.69
C GLU A 218 14.07 9.89 -0.45
N GLY A 219 12.81 10.28 -0.61
CA GLY A 219 11.88 10.54 0.49
C GLY A 219 12.30 11.64 1.46
N PRO A 220 12.86 12.80 1.03
CA PRO A 220 13.16 13.86 1.97
C PRO A 220 11.89 14.31 2.69
N LYS A 221 11.98 14.45 4.01
CA LYS A 221 10.98 15.10 4.86
C LYS A 221 11.71 16.01 5.83
N ILE A 222 11.21 17.22 6.03
CA ILE A 222 11.86 18.18 6.92
C ILE A 222 10.87 18.58 8.01
N VAL A 223 11.33 18.50 9.26
CA VAL A 223 10.61 19.05 10.41
C VAL A 223 11.51 20.03 11.14
N ARG A 224 10.89 21.00 11.81
CA ARG A 224 11.58 21.93 12.71
C ARG A 224 11.33 21.51 14.15
N HIS A 225 12.42 21.36 14.93
CA HIS A 225 12.34 21.14 16.35
C HIS A 225 13.38 22.01 17.09
N GLY A 226 12.90 22.90 17.94
CA GLY A 226 13.74 23.96 18.52
C GLY A 226 14.36 24.86 17.43
N ASP A 227 15.68 25.04 17.53
CA ASP A 227 16.45 25.87 16.57
C ASP A 227 16.94 25.08 15.35
N TRP A 228 16.53 23.84 15.17
CA TRP A 228 17.07 22.95 14.12
C TRP A 228 16.01 22.55 13.12
N PHE A 229 16.43 22.47 11.85
CA PHE A 229 15.77 21.72 10.81
C PHE A 229 16.36 20.31 10.80
N TYR A 230 15.51 19.29 10.77
CA TYR A 230 15.88 17.88 10.64
C TYR A 230 15.41 17.38 9.27
N LEU A 231 16.36 17.00 8.43
CA LEU A 231 16.13 16.36 7.14
C LEU A 231 16.16 14.85 7.35
N ILE A 232 15.05 14.21 7.13
CA ILE A 232 14.87 12.76 7.17
C ILE A 232 14.82 12.29 5.72
N THR A 233 15.63 11.29 5.36
CA THR A 233 15.66 10.71 4.02
C THR A 233 15.69 9.19 4.10
N ALA A 234 15.35 8.53 3.00
CA ALA A 234 15.51 7.09 2.85
C ALA A 234 16.68 6.77 1.91
N VAL A 235 17.36 5.67 2.16
CA VAL A 235 18.38 5.09 1.28
C VAL A 235 18.24 3.58 1.23
N GLY A 236 18.87 2.93 0.24
CA GLY A 236 18.94 1.47 0.12
C GLY A 236 17.89 0.84 -0.80
N GLY A 237 16.92 1.61 -1.28
CA GLY A 237 15.81 1.13 -2.12
C GLY A 237 14.79 0.31 -1.35
N THR A 238 13.53 0.32 -1.79
CA THR A 238 12.42 -0.33 -1.08
C THR A 238 12.09 -1.72 -1.62
N ALA A 239 12.57 -2.08 -2.80
CA ALA A 239 12.48 -3.42 -3.36
C ALA A 239 13.72 -4.26 -2.99
N GLY A 240 13.77 -5.53 -3.43
CA GLY A 240 14.93 -6.40 -3.21
C GLY A 240 15.01 -6.96 -1.80
N PRO A 241 16.20 -6.93 -1.14
CA PRO A 241 16.38 -7.62 0.13
C PRO A 241 15.57 -7.00 1.27
N PRO A 242 15.02 -7.81 2.18
CA PRO A 242 14.25 -7.33 3.34
C PRO A 242 14.99 -6.30 4.22
N THR A 243 16.32 -6.32 4.19
CA THR A 243 17.20 -5.45 4.98
C THR A 243 17.70 -4.21 4.22
N GLY A 244 17.18 -3.97 3.00
CA GLY A 244 17.72 -2.96 2.09
C GLY A 244 17.37 -1.54 2.46
N HIS A 245 16.08 -1.26 2.64
CA HIS A 245 15.58 0.10 2.86
C HIS A 245 15.82 0.57 4.29
N MET A 246 16.15 1.85 4.46
CA MET A 246 16.44 2.42 5.79
C MET A 246 16.16 3.92 5.84
N VAL A 247 15.97 4.44 7.04
CA VAL A 247 15.82 5.88 7.32
C VAL A 247 17.12 6.43 7.85
N ILE A 248 17.55 7.56 7.30
CA ILE A 248 18.69 8.36 7.78
C ILE A 248 18.23 9.77 8.13
N ALA A 249 19.01 10.48 8.92
CA ALA A 249 18.74 11.84 9.30
C ALA A 249 19.98 12.74 9.24
N ALA A 250 19.74 14.00 8.90
CA ALA A 250 20.70 15.09 9.05
C ALA A 250 20.01 16.30 9.68
N ARG A 251 20.77 17.26 10.22
CA ARG A 251 20.22 18.50 10.75
C ARG A 251 21.03 19.72 10.40
N SER A 252 20.39 20.89 10.36
CA SER A 252 21.03 22.19 10.17
C SER A 252 20.28 23.26 10.95
N ARG A 253 20.93 24.36 11.30
CA ARG A 253 20.29 25.57 11.87
C ARG A 253 19.63 26.46 10.82
N SER A 254 19.99 26.27 9.57
CA SER A 254 19.43 26.98 8.43
C SER A 254 18.94 25.99 7.38
N ILE A 255 17.85 26.35 6.69
CA ILE A 255 17.37 25.60 5.54
C ILE A 255 18.42 25.54 4.43
N HIS A 256 19.39 26.43 4.44
CA HIS A 256 20.50 26.52 3.48
C HIS A 256 21.69 25.60 3.83
N GLY A 257 21.64 24.93 4.98
CA GLY A 257 22.77 24.14 5.46
C GLY A 257 23.79 24.98 6.29
N PRO A 258 24.99 24.46 6.56
CA PRO A 258 25.41 23.09 6.20
C PRO A 258 24.64 22.02 6.99
N TRP A 259 24.34 20.92 6.31
CA TRP A 259 23.69 19.77 6.92
C TRP A 259 24.70 18.86 7.57
N LYS A 260 24.40 18.37 8.78
CA LYS A 260 25.23 17.45 9.54
C LYS A 260 24.49 16.13 9.73
N ASP A 261 25.10 15.02 9.35
CA ASP A 261 24.57 13.68 9.55
C ASP A 261 24.36 13.33 11.03
N CYS A 262 23.30 12.58 11.30
CA CYS A 262 23.13 11.96 12.60
C CYS A 262 24.22 10.89 12.80
N PRO A 263 24.96 10.94 13.93
CA PRO A 263 26.01 9.95 14.20
C PRO A 263 25.46 8.53 14.41
N ALA A 264 24.12 8.40 14.63
CA ALA A 264 23.44 7.13 14.82
C ALA A 264 22.77 6.59 13.53
N ASN A 265 23.08 7.18 12.35
CA ASN A 265 22.54 6.66 11.09
C ASN A 265 22.92 5.20 10.85
N PRO A 266 22.00 4.36 10.35
CA PRO A 266 20.61 4.66 10.03
C PRO A 266 19.72 4.68 11.29
N ILE A 267 18.74 5.58 11.30
CA ILE A 267 17.77 5.71 12.41
C ILE A 267 16.79 4.53 12.45
N VAL A 268 16.40 4.02 11.29
CA VAL A 268 15.55 2.83 11.12
C VAL A 268 16.17 1.92 10.08
N ARG A 269 16.24 0.63 10.39
CA ARG A 269 16.65 -0.42 9.46
C ARG A 269 16.06 -1.76 9.92
N THR A 270 15.69 -2.62 8.99
CA THR A 270 15.50 -4.04 9.25
C THR A 270 16.87 -4.70 9.25
N THR A 271 17.24 -5.37 10.32
CA THR A 271 18.59 -5.96 10.50
C THR A 271 18.58 -7.48 10.36
N ASP A 272 17.43 -8.11 10.59
CA ASP A 272 17.23 -9.56 10.49
C ASP A 272 16.01 -9.88 9.64
N ILE A 273 16.13 -10.83 8.73
CA ILE A 273 15.02 -11.34 7.90
C ILE A 273 13.92 -12.03 8.73
N ALA A 274 14.18 -12.38 9.99
CA ALA A 274 13.17 -12.89 10.91
C ALA A 274 12.29 -11.79 11.52
N GLU A 275 12.66 -10.52 11.41
CA GLU A 275 11.80 -9.42 11.84
C GLU A 275 10.46 -9.45 11.11
N ARG A 276 9.41 -8.98 11.78
CA ARG A 276 8.06 -8.94 11.20
C ARG A 276 7.95 -7.96 10.05
N TRP A 277 8.67 -6.84 10.11
CA TRP A 277 8.57 -5.74 9.15
C TRP A 277 9.87 -5.61 8.36
N TRP A 278 9.77 -5.78 7.05
CA TRP A 278 10.86 -5.73 6.11
C TRP A 278 10.95 -4.40 5.38
N SER A 279 12.14 -4.03 4.92
CA SER A 279 12.39 -2.84 4.10
C SER A 279 11.75 -1.59 4.70
N ARG A 280 12.00 -1.33 6.00
CA ARG A 280 11.43 -0.18 6.71
C ARG A 280 12.12 1.11 6.29
N GLY A 281 11.34 2.07 5.76
CA GLY A 281 11.89 3.33 5.27
C GLY A 281 10.84 4.37 4.92
N HIS A 282 11.30 5.48 4.34
CA HIS A 282 10.47 6.59 3.87
C HIS A 282 9.64 7.23 4.99
N ALA A 283 10.34 7.75 6.02
CA ALA A 283 9.72 8.23 7.24
C ALA A 283 9.29 9.69 7.18
N SER A 284 8.14 9.98 7.78
CA SER A 284 7.67 11.31 8.16
C SER A 284 7.61 11.41 9.68
N LEU A 285 8.10 12.49 10.26
CA LEU A 285 7.94 12.79 11.68
C LEU A 285 6.77 13.74 11.91
N VAL A 286 6.06 13.54 13.04
CA VAL A 286 4.93 14.39 13.42
C VAL A 286 4.86 14.51 14.93
N GLU A 287 4.46 15.70 15.42
CA GLU A 287 4.14 15.92 16.82
C GLU A 287 2.76 15.33 17.13
N GLY A 288 2.69 14.47 18.14
CA GLY A 288 1.48 13.84 18.62
C GLY A 288 0.53 14.80 19.36
N PRO A 289 -0.65 14.32 19.76
CA PRO A 289 -1.67 15.18 20.37
C PRO A 289 -1.25 15.79 21.73
N ALA A 290 -0.37 15.15 22.47
CA ALA A 290 0.16 15.65 23.76
C ALA A 290 1.53 16.33 23.64
N GLY A 291 2.02 16.58 22.42
CA GLY A 291 3.34 17.18 22.18
C GLY A 291 4.50 16.19 22.18
N ASP A 292 4.23 14.90 22.32
CA ASP A 292 5.16 13.82 22.06
C ASP A 292 5.38 13.63 20.55
N TRP A 293 6.48 12.98 20.17
CA TRP A 293 6.81 12.84 18.74
C TRP A 293 6.69 11.41 18.25
N TRP A 294 6.29 11.28 16.99
CA TRP A 294 6.01 10.03 16.33
C TRP A 294 6.59 10.00 14.93
N ALA A 295 6.99 8.82 14.48
CA ALA A 295 7.39 8.57 13.11
C ALA A 295 6.37 7.65 12.42
N LEU A 296 6.01 7.99 11.20
CA LEU A 296 5.26 7.10 10.31
C LEU A 296 6.19 6.75 9.13
N TYR A 297 6.31 5.47 8.86
CA TYR A 297 7.09 4.95 7.75
C TYR A 297 6.49 3.64 7.25
N HIS A 298 6.88 3.21 6.08
CA HIS A 298 6.35 1.97 5.57
C HIS A 298 7.23 0.76 5.86
N GLY A 299 6.63 -0.44 5.76
CA GLY A 299 7.31 -1.73 5.77
C GLY A 299 6.45 -2.81 5.13
N TYR A 300 7.09 -3.82 4.55
CA TYR A 300 6.41 -5.04 4.13
C TYR A 300 6.25 -5.98 5.33
N GLU A 301 5.13 -6.68 5.40
CA GLU A 301 4.97 -7.76 6.37
C GLU A 301 5.74 -9.00 5.91
N ASN A 302 6.55 -9.58 6.80
CA ASN A 302 7.38 -10.75 6.54
C ASN A 302 6.58 -11.88 5.88
N GLY A 303 7.04 -12.31 4.70
CA GLY A 303 6.39 -13.33 3.88
C GLY A 303 5.22 -12.82 3.02
N TYR A 304 4.82 -11.55 3.11
CA TYR A 304 3.63 -11.02 2.44
C TYR A 304 3.89 -9.78 1.59
N TRP A 305 4.87 -9.84 0.69
CA TRP A 305 5.10 -8.80 -0.32
C TRP A 305 3.83 -8.44 -1.11
N THR A 306 2.89 -9.39 -1.21
CA THR A 306 1.62 -9.24 -1.94
C THR A 306 0.67 -8.22 -1.31
N LEU A 307 0.82 -7.90 -0.03
CA LEU A 307 0.04 -6.87 0.67
C LEU A 307 0.53 -5.45 0.39
N GLY A 308 1.67 -5.30 -0.31
CA GLY A 308 2.32 -4.01 -0.48
C GLY A 308 2.97 -3.48 0.79
N ARG A 309 3.31 -2.21 0.78
CA ARG A 309 3.98 -1.52 1.89
C ARG A 309 2.94 -0.92 2.83
N GLN A 310 2.95 -1.33 4.08
CA GLN A 310 1.97 -0.94 5.09
C GLN A 310 2.55 0.14 5.99
N THR A 311 1.74 1.09 6.46
CA THR A 311 2.22 2.18 7.31
C THR A 311 2.33 1.72 8.77
N LEU A 312 3.50 1.94 9.32
CA LEU A 312 3.88 1.68 10.71
C LEU A 312 3.96 2.99 11.48
N LEU A 313 3.65 2.95 12.77
CA LEU A 313 3.77 4.06 13.70
C LEU A 313 4.78 3.69 14.79
N ASP A 314 5.74 4.58 15.06
CA ASP A 314 6.83 4.35 15.99
C ASP A 314 7.01 5.59 16.90
N PRO A 315 7.05 5.44 18.23
CA PRO A 315 7.30 6.57 19.12
C PRO A 315 8.73 7.08 18.97
N VAL A 316 8.90 8.40 19.03
CA VAL A 316 10.18 9.10 18.89
C VAL A 316 10.59 9.73 20.21
N GLU A 317 11.86 9.62 20.56
CA GLU A 317 12.47 10.28 21.69
C GLU A 317 13.55 11.26 21.22
N TRP A 318 13.44 12.52 21.64
CA TRP A 318 14.50 13.51 21.48
C TRP A 318 15.56 13.31 22.56
N THR A 319 16.82 13.18 22.14
CA THR A 319 17.95 12.92 23.03
C THR A 319 18.61 14.22 23.51
N ALA A 320 19.34 14.16 24.61
CA ALA A 320 19.96 15.34 25.22
C ALA A 320 20.97 16.08 24.32
N ASP A 321 21.54 15.39 23.35
CA ASP A 321 22.45 15.97 22.33
C ASP A 321 21.69 16.61 21.16
N GLY A 322 20.35 16.64 21.25
CA GLY A 322 19.46 17.26 20.29
C GLY A 322 19.26 16.43 19.02
N TRP A 323 19.49 15.12 19.03
CA TRP A 323 19.05 14.20 18.01
C TRP A 323 17.78 13.48 18.44
N PHE A 324 17.30 12.56 17.63
CA PHE A 324 16.15 11.71 17.95
C PHE A 324 16.45 10.25 17.64
N ARG A 325 15.71 9.37 18.29
CA ARG A 325 15.72 7.92 18.02
C ARG A 325 14.32 7.35 18.09
N MET A 326 14.11 6.21 17.44
CA MET A 326 12.88 5.43 17.57
C MET A 326 12.90 4.68 18.91
N LYS A 327 11.74 4.52 19.53
CA LYS A 327 11.55 3.83 20.83
C LYS A 327 10.76 2.53 20.72
N GLY A 328 10.26 2.22 19.54
CA GLY A 328 9.37 1.08 19.36
C GLY A 328 10.03 -0.29 19.45
N ASP A 329 11.36 -0.35 19.56
CA ASP A 329 12.20 -1.55 19.61
C ASP A 329 11.70 -2.70 18.69
N ASP A 330 10.60 -3.35 19.06
CA ASP A 330 9.97 -4.44 18.33
C ASP A 330 8.53 -4.09 17.94
N LEU A 331 8.35 -3.60 16.73
CA LEU A 331 7.03 -3.21 16.19
C LEU A 331 6.08 -4.40 15.92
N SER A 332 6.50 -5.62 16.18
CA SER A 332 5.62 -6.80 16.17
C SER A 332 4.82 -6.94 17.47
N LYS A 333 5.12 -6.12 18.48
CA LYS A 333 4.48 -6.10 19.80
C LYS A 333 3.57 -4.89 19.97
N PRO A 334 2.59 -4.95 20.88
CA PRO A 334 1.78 -3.80 21.23
C PRO A 334 2.60 -2.66 21.83
N LEU A 335 2.32 -1.44 21.37
CA LEU A 335 2.90 -0.19 21.85
C LEU A 335 1.81 0.67 22.50
N GLU A 336 2.22 1.56 23.44
CA GLU A 336 1.32 2.58 24.00
C GLU A 336 0.87 3.57 22.91
N LYS A 337 -0.41 3.91 22.89
CA LYS A 337 -0.96 4.91 21.97
C LYS A 337 -0.43 6.31 22.28
N PRO A 338 -0.37 7.21 21.28
CA PRO A 338 -0.20 8.64 21.52
C PRO A 338 -1.20 9.14 22.55
N LYS A 339 -0.71 9.92 23.53
CA LYS A 339 -1.56 10.46 24.59
C LYS A 339 -2.33 11.69 24.09
N GLY A 340 -3.49 11.97 24.71
CA GLY A 340 -4.26 13.20 24.47
C GLY A 340 -5.08 13.20 23.18
N GLY A 341 -5.00 12.18 22.36
CA GLY A 341 -5.81 12.06 21.13
C GLY A 341 -7.21 11.52 21.39
N THR A 342 -8.10 11.75 20.43
CA THR A 342 -9.47 11.22 20.41
C THR A 342 -9.62 10.28 19.23
N ALA A 343 -10.05 9.04 19.46
CA ALA A 343 -10.25 8.08 18.38
C ALA A 343 -11.38 8.52 17.43
N VAL A 344 -11.12 8.44 16.14
CA VAL A 344 -12.14 8.47 15.08
C VAL A 344 -12.51 7.03 14.69
N PRO A 345 -13.61 6.79 13.96
CA PRO A 345 -13.85 5.47 13.36
C PRO A 345 -12.65 5.03 12.52
N HIS A 346 -12.24 3.75 12.63
CA HIS A 346 -11.09 3.23 11.89
C HIS A 346 -11.52 2.47 10.64
N GLY A 347 -10.87 2.80 9.51
CA GLY A 347 -11.02 2.10 8.25
C GLY A 347 -12.36 2.37 7.57
N GLN A 348 -12.71 1.48 6.66
CA GLN A 348 -13.98 1.46 5.95
C GLN A 348 -14.40 0.02 5.66
N ALA A 349 -15.71 -0.22 5.53
CA ALA A 349 -16.20 -1.49 5.05
C ALA A 349 -15.78 -1.71 3.61
N LEU A 350 -15.19 -2.87 3.32
CA LEU A 350 -14.88 -3.29 1.95
C LEU A 350 -16.09 -3.96 1.30
N SER A 351 -16.97 -4.60 2.09
CA SER A 351 -18.29 -5.02 1.62
C SER A 351 -19.07 -3.86 1.01
N ASP A 352 -19.85 -4.14 -0.04
CA ASP A 352 -20.56 -3.10 -0.78
C ASP A 352 -21.93 -3.61 -1.26
N GLN A 353 -22.98 -2.91 -0.86
CA GLN A 353 -24.34 -3.18 -1.35
C GLN A 353 -24.65 -2.40 -2.63
N PHE A 354 -23.69 -1.59 -3.10
CA PHE A 354 -23.83 -0.75 -4.28
C PHE A 354 -25.04 0.19 -4.23
N ASP A 355 -25.26 0.80 -3.07
CA ASP A 355 -26.24 1.87 -2.89
C ASP A 355 -25.70 3.21 -3.42
N THR A 356 -24.40 3.41 -3.33
CA THR A 356 -23.65 4.56 -3.89
C THR A 356 -22.40 4.09 -4.60
N LEU A 357 -21.82 4.94 -5.45
CA LEU A 357 -20.57 4.65 -6.13
C LEU A 357 -19.39 5.26 -5.35
N ALA A 358 -18.64 4.43 -4.64
CA ALA A 358 -17.49 4.85 -3.81
C ALA A 358 -16.17 4.76 -4.59
N LEU A 359 -16.09 5.43 -5.77
CA LEU A 359 -14.83 5.52 -6.51
C LEU A 359 -13.81 6.39 -5.75
N GLY A 360 -12.59 5.88 -5.64
CA GLY A 360 -11.45 6.52 -4.99
C GLY A 360 -11.30 6.12 -3.53
N THR A 361 -12.34 6.11 -2.73
CA THR A 361 -12.23 5.67 -1.33
C THR A 361 -12.17 4.15 -1.21
N LYS A 362 -13.02 3.41 -1.92
CA LYS A 362 -13.08 1.94 -1.92
C LYS A 362 -12.58 1.36 -3.25
N TRP A 363 -13.21 1.75 -4.34
CA TRP A 363 -12.95 1.21 -5.67
C TRP A 363 -12.05 2.13 -6.49
N SER A 364 -11.08 1.57 -7.19
CA SER A 364 -10.21 2.30 -8.12
C SER A 364 -9.92 1.47 -9.36
N PHE A 365 -9.58 2.14 -10.46
CA PHE A 365 -9.01 1.53 -11.66
C PHE A 365 -7.48 1.62 -11.61
N ILE A 366 -6.78 0.80 -12.41
CA ILE A 366 -5.35 0.92 -12.67
C ILE A 366 -5.15 1.48 -14.07
N ARG A 367 -4.42 2.59 -14.18
CA ARG A 367 -4.14 3.31 -15.45
C ARG A 367 -5.40 3.61 -16.26
N PRO A 368 -6.45 4.19 -15.67
CA PRO A 368 -7.69 4.42 -16.39
C PRO A 368 -7.51 5.40 -17.55
N ARG A 369 -8.30 5.21 -18.60
CA ARG A 369 -8.52 6.24 -19.62
C ARG A 369 -9.36 7.37 -19.02
N SER A 370 -9.38 8.52 -19.68
CA SER A 370 -10.12 9.70 -19.21
C SER A 370 -11.64 9.47 -19.07
N ASP A 371 -12.19 8.50 -19.79
CA ASP A 371 -13.60 8.14 -19.78
C ASP A 371 -13.93 6.86 -18.98
N GLU A 372 -12.94 6.29 -18.30
CA GLU A 372 -13.07 4.99 -17.63
C GLU A 372 -14.20 4.98 -16.58
N ALA A 373 -14.34 6.06 -15.81
CA ALA A 373 -15.39 6.19 -14.80
C ALA A 373 -16.81 6.09 -15.39
N LYS A 374 -17.01 6.43 -16.67
CA LYS A 374 -18.30 6.31 -17.36
C LYS A 374 -18.75 4.86 -17.59
N ARG A 375 -17.82 3.91 -17.48
CA ARG A 375 -18.15 2.48 -17.59
C ARG A 375 -18.86 1.92 -16.36
N VAL A 376 -18.85 2.66 -15.24
CA VAL A 376 -19.41 2.21 -13.98
C VAL A 376 -20.63 3.06 -13.65
N SER A 377 -21.73 2.42 -13.32
CA SER A 377 -22.91 3.07 -12.76
C SER A 377 -23.50 2.22 -11.65
N VAL A 378 -24.21 2.85 -10.74
CA VAL A 378 -24.91 2.20 -9.63
C VAL A 378 -26.39 2.59 -9.67
N SER A 379 -27.28 1.59 -9.62
CA SER A 379 -28.73 1.78 -9.55
C SER A 379 -29.38 0.56 -8.94
N GLY A 380 -30.32 0.76 -8.01
CA GLY A 380 -31.07 -0.33 -7.38
C GLY A 380 -30.17 -1.39 -6.75
N ASN A 381 -29.18 -0.97 -5.96
CA ASN A 381 -28.22 -1.86 -5.28
C ASN A 381 -27.47 -2.77 -6.27
N THR A 382 -27.20 -2.26 -7.46
CA THR A 382 -26.50 -2.97 -8.53
C THR A 382 -25.43 -2.09 -9.10
N LEU A 383 -24.19 -2.57 -9.08
CA LEU A 383 -23.11 -1.99 -9.87
C LEU A 383 -23.16 -2.60 -11.27
N MET A 384 -23.28 -1.76 -12.27
CA MET A 384 -23.17 -2.13 -13.68
C MET A 384 -21.81 -1.69 -14.20
N LEU A 385 -21.05 -2.64 -14.73
CA LEU A 385 -19.75 -2.42 -15.35
C LEU A 385 -19.86 -2.74 -16.86
N THR A 386 -19.68 -1.73 -17.70
CA THR A 386 -19.60 -1.92 -19.14
C THR A 386 -18.33 -2.69 -19.47
N ALA A 387 -18.45 -3.75 -20.23
CA ALA A 387 -17.33 -4.59 -20.64
C ALA A 387 -16.32 -3.81 -21.50
N SER A 388 -15.06 -4.14 -21.39
CA SER A 388 -13.97 -3.55 -22.17
C SER A 388 -12.87 -4.59 -22.36
N GLY A 389 -12.15 -4.52 -23.49
CA GLY A 389 -11.08 -5.45 -23.80
C GLY A 389 -11.56 -6.86 -24.07
N THR A 390 -10.66 -7.81 -23.94
CA THR A 390 -10.88 -9.24 -24.26
C THR A 390 -10.58 -10.17 -23.08
N ALA A 391 -9.81 -9.70 -22.11
CA ALA A 391 -9.36 -10.43 -20.93
C ALA A 391 -9.23 -9.48 -19.74
N PRO A 392 -9.03 -9.97 -18.51
CA PRO A 392 -8.77 -9.09 -17.36
C PRO A 392 -7.63 -8.10 -17.58
N ALA A 393 -6.58 -8.48 -18.31
CA ALA A 393 -5.42 -7.65 -18.60
C ALA A 393 -5.74 -6.32 -19.29
N ASP A 394 -6.72 -6.31 -20.19
CA ASP A 394 -7.12 -5.15 -21.01
C ASP A 394 -8.56 -4.67 -20.69
N SER A 395 -9.20 -5.25 -19.67
CA SER A 395 -10.58 -4.93 -19.29
C SER A 395 -10.70 -3.75 -18.33
N SER A 396 -9.58 -3.24 -17.80
CA SER A 396 -9.54 -2.24 -16.73
C SER A 396 -10.46 -2.62 -15.54
N PRO A 397 -10.05 -3.60 -14.73
CA PRO A 397 -10.85 -4.10 -13.63
C PRO A 397 -11.03 -3.05 -12.54
N LEU A 398 -12.12 -3.16 -11.79
CA LEU A 398 -12.42 -2.34 -10.63
C LEU A 398 -11.89 -3.03 -9.38
N LEU A 399 -10.96 -2.40 -8.66
CA LEU A 399 -10.14 -3.01 -7.63
C LEU A 399 -10.28 -2.31 -6.28
N LEU A 400 -10.04 -3.04 -5.19
CA LEU A 400 -9.97 -2.52 -3.82
C LEU A 400 -8.71 -2.98 -3.10
N ILE A 401 -8.34 -2.29 -2.00
CA ILE A 401 -7.19 -2.62 -1.17
C ILE A 401 -7.63 -3.46 0.02
N ALA A 402 -7.11 -4.70 0.11
CA ALA A 402 -7.30 -5.58 1.27
C ALA A 402 -6.03 -5.60 2.14
N GLY A 403 -6.20 -5.50 3.46
CA GLY A 403 -5.08 -5.39 4.39
C GLY A 403 -4.77 -6.67 5.19
N ASP A 404 -5.51 -7.74 5.02
CA ASP A 404 -5.33 -8.99 5.76
C ASP A 404 -4.63 -10.06 4.92
N THR A 405 -3.86 -10.94 5.56
CA THR A 405 -3.19 -12.08 4.90
C THR A 405 -4.16 -13.21 4.55
N ARG A 406 -5.33 -13.21 5.17
CA ARG A 406 -6.40 -14.18 4.97
C ARG A 406 -7.71 -13.46 4.81
N TYR A 407 -8.36 -13.63 3.69
CA TYR A 407 -9.66 -13.01 3.42
C TYR A 407 -10.47 -13.79 2.39
N ARG A 408 -11.75 -13.49 2.37
CA ARG A 408 -12.70 -14.00 1.40
C ARG A 408 -13.54 -12.85 0.87
N PHE A 409 -13.82 -12.87 -0.41
CA PHE A 409 -14.80 -11.98 -1.01
C PHE A 409 -15.71 -12.75 -1.97
N GLU A 410 -16.93 -12.29 -2.10
CA GLU A 410 -17.95 -12.94 -2.91
C GLU A 410 -18.92 -11.93 -3.49
N CYS A 411 -19.52 -12.24 -4.63
CA CYS A 411 -20.45 -11.34 -5.31
C CYS A 411 -21.42 -12.11 -6.18
N ASP A 412 -22.65 -11.62 -6.27
CA ASP A 412 -23.58 -12.05 -7.30
C ASP A 412 -23.21 -11.37 -8.62
N VAL A 413 -23.02 -12.16 -9.67
CA VAL A 413 -22.59 -11.71 -10.99
C VAL A 413 -23.58 -12.16 -12.03
N ALA A 414 -24.10 -11.22 -12.83
CA ALA A 414 -24.94 -11.51 -13.99
C ALA A 414 -24.36 -10.80 -15.22
N ILE A 415 -24.38 -11.47 -16.39
CA ILE A 415 -23.76 -10.98 -17.63
C ILE A 415 -24.72 -10.91 -18.79
N ASP A 416 -24.50 -9.94 -19.69
CA ASP A 416 -25.14 -9.89 -20.99
C ASP A 416 -24.49 -10.91 -21.95
N PRO A 417 -25.16 -11.30 -23.06
CA PRO A 417 -24.53 -12.07 -24.13
C PRO A 417 -23.28 -11.38 -24.69
N GLY A 418 -22.21 -12.16 -24.90
CA GLY A 418 -20.95 -11.66 -25.42
C GLY A 418 -20.05 -10.98 -24.35
N THR A 419 -20.42 -11.09 -23.08
CA THR A 419 -19.63 -10.61 -21.94
C THR A 419 -19.00 -11.78 -21.20
N THR A 420 -17.74 -11.65 -20.82
CA THR A 420 -17.05 -12.48 -19.85
C THR A 420 -16.79 -11.65 -18.61
N ALA A 421 -17.25 -12.09 -17.44
CA ALA A 421 -17.05 -11.35 -16.19
C ALA A 421 -16.84 -12.29 -15.00
N GLY A 422 -16.33 -11.75 -13.91
CA GLY A 422 -16.09 -12.50 -12.68
C GLY A 422 -15.30 -11.74 -11.64
N LEU A 423 -14.70 -12.52 -10.73
CA LEU A 423 -13.88 -12.03 -9.63
C LEU A 423 -12.42 -12.42 -9.82
N LEU A 424 -11.52 -11.56 -9.38
CA LEU A 424 -10.09 -11.79 -9.55
C LEU A 424 -9.26 -11.22 -8.38
N LEU A 425 -8.01 -11.69 -8.30
CA LEU A 425 -6.92 -11.03 -7.63
C LEU A 425 -5.98 -10.48 -8.71
N PHE A 426 -5.72 -9.18 -8.68
CA PHE A 426 -5.01 -8.46 -9.72
C PHE A 426 -3.84 -7.68 -9.15
N TYR A 427 -2.64 -7.97 -9.65
CA TYR A 427 -1.45 -7.17 -9.40
C TYR A 427 -1.25 -6.18 -10.56
N ASP A 428 -1.07 -6.70 -11.77
CA ASP A 428 -0.96 -5.96 -13.03
C ASP A 428 -1.53 -6.78 -14.19
N ASP A 429 -1.38 -6.29 -15.42
CA ASP A 429 -1.84 -6.91 -16.66
C ASP A 429 -1.18 -8.27 -16.97
N ARG A 430 -0.13 -8.66 -16.26
CA ARG A 430 0.61 -9.91 -16.43
C ARG A 430 0.61 -10.81 -15.20
N LEU A 431 0.23 -10.28 -14.05
CA LEU A 431 0.10 -11.04 -12.80
C LEU A 431 -1.29 -10.86 -12.20
N TYR A 432 -2.20 -11.73 -12.59
CA TYR A 432 -3.53 -11.85 -12.00
C TYR A 432 -4.00 -13.31 -12.02
N CYS A 433 -4.93 -13.63 -11.15
CA CYS A 433 -5.67 -14.88 -11.18
C CYS A 433 -7.14 -14.63 -10.88
N GLY A 434 -8.03 -15.49 -11.36
CA GLY A 434 -9.45 -15.27 -11.17
C GLY A 434 -10.32 -16.35 -11.78
N LEU A 435 -11.61 -16.28 -11.42
CA LEU A 435 -12.67 -17.08 -12.01
C LEU A 435 -13.74 -16.16 -12.61
N GLY A 436 -14.01 -16.33 -13.87
CA GLY A 436 -15.13 -15.72 -14.57
C GLY A 436 -15.92 -16.73 -15.38
N PHE A 437 -16.88 -16.24 -16.14
CA PHE A 437 -17.72 -17.04 -17.03
C PHE A 437 -18.28 -16.22 -18.19
N ASP A 438 -18.64 -16.89 -19.29
CA ASP A 438 -19.25 -16.29 -20.49
C ASP A 438 -20.68 -16.78 -20.78
N GLY A 439 -21.29 -17.50 -19.86
CA GLY A 439 -22.59 -18.14 -19.98
C GLY A 439 -22.50 -19.64 -20.20
N ASP A 440 -21.70 -20.10 -21.14
CA ASP A 440 -21.56 -21.52 -21.46
C ASP A 440 -20.33 -22.17 -20.79
N ARG A 441 -19.33 -21.37 -20.48
CA ARG A 441 -18.04 -21.80 -19.95
C ARG A 441 -17.62 -20.98 -18.75
N PHE A 442 -16.99 -21.61 -17.78
CA PHE A 442 -16.12 -20.92 -16.83
C PHE A 442 -14.81 -20.51 -17.53
N VAL A 443 -14.24 -19.39 -17.10
CA VAL A 443 -12.96 -18.90 -17.60
C VAL A 443 -12.01 -18.71 -16.42
N THR A 444 -10.95 -19.52 -16.38
CA THR A 444 -9.96 -19.45 -15.30
C THR A 444 -8.70 -18.75 -15.76
N HIS A 445 -8.16 -17.90 -14.90
CA HIS A 445 -6.93 -17.15 -15.15
C HIS A 445 -5.87 -17.43 -14.09
N GLN A 446 -4.61 -17.52 -14.49
CA GLN A 446 -3.44 -17.65 -13.60
C GLN A 446 -2.21 -17.09 -14.33
N TYR A 447 -1.34 -16.37 -13.59
CA TYR A 447 -0.14 -15.73 -14.15
C TYR A 447 -0.46 -14.84 -15.38
N GLY A 448 -1.54 -14.05 -15.29
CA GLY A 448 -1.92 -13.14 -16.36
C GLY A 448 -2.42 -13.82 -17.66
N ALA A 449 -2.72 -15.13 -17.62
CA ALA A 449 -3.14 -15.88 -18.78
C ALA A 449 -4.38 -16.73 -18.49
N GLU A 450 -5.20 -16.93 -19.51
CA GLU A 450 -6.29 -17.89 -19.46
C GLU A 450 -5.74 -19.33 -19.38
N ARG A 451 -6.32 -20.15 -18.50
CA ARG A 451 -5.88 -21.52 -18.24
C ARG A 451 -6.88 -22.59 -18.67
N GLY A 452 -8.13 -22.26 -18.83
CA GLY A 452 -9.12 -23.21 -19.28
C GLY A 452 -10.53 -22.67 -19.29
N ARG A 453 -11.38 -23.36 -20.04
CA ARG A 453 -12.80 -23.06 -20.23
C ARG A 453 -13.65 -24.32 -19.98
N PRO A 454 -13.75 -24.84 -18.75
CA PRO A 454 -14.65 -25.95 -18.47
C PRO A 454 -16.12 -25.53 -18.62
N ALA A 455 -17.01 -26.52 -18.80
CA ALA A 455 -18.44 -26.26 -18.95
C ALA A 455 -19.01 -25.55 -17.73
N ASN A 456 -19.88 -24.58 -17.96
CA ASN A 456 -20.60 -23.84 -16.92
C ASN A 456 -22.07 -24.25 -16.91
N PRO A 457 -22.54 -25.04 -15.92
CA PRO A 457 -23.93 -25.46 -15.83
C PRO A 457 -24.85 -24.38 -15.25
N LEU A 458 -24.31 -23.26 -14.73
CA LEU A 458 -25.07 -22.23 -14.02
C LEU A 458 -25.56 -21.10 -14.95
N GLY A 459 -25.12 -21.09 -16.21
CA GLY A 459 -25.55 -20.11 -17.20
C GLY A 459 -24.97 -18.72 -16.95
N ARG A 460 -25.79 -17.66 -17.10
CA ARG A 460 -25.35 -16.26 -17.12
C ARG A 460 -25.53 -15.51 -15.80
N SER A 461 -25.85 -16.19 -14.71
CA SER A 461 -25.98 -15.58 -13.38
C SER A 461 -25.59 -16.58 -12.32
N MET A 462 -24.68 -16.16 -11.44
CA MET A 462 -24.24 -16.99 -10.33
C MET A 462 -23.61 -16.11 -9.24
N ARG A 463 -23.41 -16.71 -8.06
CA ARG A 463 -22.57 -16.13 -7.01
C ARG A 463 -21.18 -16.78 -7.08
N ILE A 464 -20.13 -15.99 -7.10
CA ILE A 464 -18.74 -16.42 -7.07
C ILE A 464 -18.14 -16.02 -5.74
N ARG A 465 -17.32 -16.90 -5.16
CA ARG A 465 -16.53 -16.66 -3.96
C ARG A 465 -15.05 -16.92 -4.28
N VAL A 466 -14.20 -16.01 -3.84
CA VAL A 466 -12.74 -16.13 -3.87
C VAL A 466 -12.23 -16.12 -2.44
N THR A 467 -11.44 -17.09 -2.07
CA THR A 467 -10.75 -17.14 -0.77
C THR A 467 -9.25 -17.11 -1.00
N ASN A 468 -8.57 -16.16 -0.39
CA ASN A 468 -7.11 -16.14 -0.28
C ASN A 468 -6.72 -16.49 1.16
N ASP A 469 -6.18 -17.68 1.38
CA ASP A 469 -5.60 -18.10 2.66
C ASP A 469 -4.08 -18.13 2.53
N ARG A 470 -3.42 -17.02 2.92
CA ARG A 470 -1.95 -16.91 2.93
C ARG A 470 -1.34 -17.35 1.60
N HIS A 471 -1.78 -16.70 0.51
CA HIS A 471 -1.37 -16.93 -0.88
C HIS A 471 -2.00 -18.16 -1.56
N ILE A 472 -2.74 -19.00 -0.86
CA ILE A 472 -3.50 -20.09 -1.50
C ILE A 472 -4.89 -19.59 -1.85
N VAL A 473 -5.14 -19.43 -3.13
CA VAL A 473 -6.41 -18.90 -3.67
C VAL A 473 -7.29 -20.05 -4.15
N THR A 474 -8.52 -20.05 -3.68
CA THR A 474 -9.55 -21.02 -4.08
C THR A 474 -10.83 -20.32 -4.51
N TYR A 475 -11.63 -21.00 -5.31
CA TYR A 475 -12.87 -20.49 -5.88
C TYR A 475 -14.03 -21.41 -5.55
N ASP A 476 -15.18 -20.81 -5.24
CA ASP A 476 -16.44 -21.53 -5.09
C ASP A 476 -17.52 -20.82 -5.92
N THR A 477 -18.47 -21.57 -6.45
CA THR A 477 -19.62 -21.06 -7.22
C THR A 477 -20.94 -21.53 -6.61
N SER A 478 -21.98 -20.72 -6.76
CA SER A 478 -23.32 -21.02 -6.30
C SER A 478 -24.36 -20.56 -7.34
N GLY A 479 -25.30 -21.41 -7.66
CA GLY A 479 -26.46 -21.09 -8.53
C GLY A 479 -27.71 -20.68 -7.75
N ASP A 480 -27.68 -20.72 -6.43
CA ASP A 480 -28.86 -20.54 -5.55
C ASP A 480 -28.70 -19.38 -4.53
N GLY A 481 -27.85 -18.40 -4.87
CA GLY A 481 -27.62 -17.21 -4.06
C GLY A 481 -26.75 -17.46 -2.82
N GLY A 482 -25.90 -18.49 -2.84
CA GLY A 482 -24.95 -18.79 -1.76
C GLY A 482 -25.50 -19.74 -0.70
N ARG A 483 -26.64 -20.40 -0.94
CA ARG A 483 -27.17 -21.44 -0.03
C ARG A 483 -26.39 -22.74 -0.15
N THR A 484 -25.99 -23.12 -1.38
CA THR A 484 -25.08 -24.24 -1.63
C THR A 484 -23.88 -23.77 -2.45
N TRP A 485 -22.70 -24.33 -2.15
CA TRP A 485 -21.46 -23.96 -2.78
C TRP A 485 -20.77 -25.16 -3.40
N HIS A 486 -20.28 -24.97 -4.62
CA HIS A 486 -19.50 -25.96 -5.32
C HIS A 486 -18.07 -25.46 -5.45
N ARG A 487 -17.10 -26.20 -4.84
CA ARG A 487 -15.68 -25.91 -4.95
C ARG A 487 -15.22 -26.14 -6.36
N PHE A 488 -14.59 -25.12 -6.96
CA PHE A 488 -13.87 -25.27 -8.21
C PHE A 488 -12.59 -26.08 -7.94
N ASP A 489 -12.29 -27.06 -8.76
CA ASP A 489 -11.25 -28.08 -8.50
C ASP A 489 -9.81 -27.57 -8.64
N ARG A 490 -9.61 -26.25 -8.81
CA ARG A 490 -8.30 -25.62 -8.93
C ARG A 490 -8.06 -24.62 -7.81
N GLY A 491 -6.95 -24.80 -7.11
CA GLY A 491 -6.33 -23.80 -6.26
C GLY A 491 -5.14 -23.16 -6.96
N MET A 492 -4.80 -21.95 -6.57
CA MET A 492 -3.69 -21.18 -7.12
C MET A 492 -2.82 -20.63 -6.02
N GLU A 493 -1.50 -20.64 -6.24
CA GLU A 493 -0.52 -20.05 -5.35
C GLU A 493 -0.10 -18.69 -5.94
N VAL A 494 -0.08 -17.62 -5.12
CA VAL A 494 0.10 -16.24 -5.56
C VAL A 494 1.19 -15.46 -4.80
N SER A 495 2.07 -16.15 -4.04
CA SER A 495 3.12 -15.47 -3.26
C SER A 495 4.06 -14.62 -4.12
N GLY A 496 4.26 -15.01 -5.39
CA GLY A 496 5.07 -14.27 -6.36
C GLY A 496 4.35 -13.11 -7.06
N TYR A 497 3.11 -12.75 -6.68
CA TYR A 497 2.37 -11.66 -7.34
C TYR A 497 2.68 -10.32 -6.66
N HIS A 498 3.89 -9.81 -6.83
CA HIS A 498 4.37 -8.62 -6.16
C HIS A 498 5.51 -7.91 -6.93
N HIS A 499 5.92 -6.75 -6.42
CA HIS A 499 6.88 -5.84 -7.02
C HIS A 499 8.23 -6.48 -7.39
N ASN A 500 8.81 -7.30 -6.51
CA ASN A 500 10.13 -7.91 -6.77
C ASN A 500 10.14 -8.88 -7.96
N VAL A 501 8.96 -9.31 -8.44
CA VAL A 501 8.80 -10.15 -9.64
C VAL A 501 8.50 -9.31 -10.88
N ARG A 502 7.69 -8.26 -10.74
CA ARG A 502 7.17 -7.54 -11.92
C ARG A 502 7.46 -6.03 -11.93
N GLY A 503 7.95 -5.45 -10.85
CA GLY A 503 8.03 -4.00 -10.70
C GLY A 503 6.65 -3.37 -10.45
N GLY A 504 6.57 -2.04 -10.53
CA GLY A 504 5.32 -1.29 -10.48
C GLY A 504 4.87 -0.82 -9.10
N PHE A 505 5.46 -1.30 -8.01
CA PHE A 505 5.13 -0.93 -6.62
C PHE A 505 3.63 -1.06 -6.27
N LEU A 506 2.95 -2.05 -6.85
CA LEU A 506 1.55 -2.35 -6.59
C LEU A 506 1.41 -3.46 -5.54
N MET A 507 0.17 -3.71 -5.11
CA MET A 507 -0.21 -4.88 -4.31
C MET A 507 -1.16 -5.80 -5.09
N LEU A 508 -1.33 -7.02 -4.60
CA LEU A 508 -2.33 -7.96 -5.12
C LEU A 508 -3.72 -7.59 -4.59
N ARG A 509 -4.62 -7.15 -5.47
CA ARG A 509 -5.92 -6.55 -5.12
C ARG A 509 -7.10 -7.43 -5.52
N PRO A 510 -8.09 -7.63 -4.62
CA PRO A 510 -9.41 -8.13 -4.99
C PRO A 510 -10.10 -7.19 -5.99
N GLY A 511 -10.84 -7.78 -6.93
CA GLY A 511 -11.52 -6.96 -7.93
C GLY A 511 -12.61 -7.66 -8.72
N LEU A 512 -13.32 -6.81 -9.47
CA LEU A 512 -14.39 -7.14 -10.41
C LEU A 512 -13.90 -6.85 -11.83
N TYR A 513 -14.21 -7.71 -12.78
CA TYR A 513 -13.88 -7.43 -14.19
C TYR A 513 -15.04 -7.78 -15.12
N ALA A 514 -15.07 -7.09 -16.26
CA ALA A 514 -15.97 -7.37 -17.36
C ALA A 514 -15.23 -7.13 -18.69
N ALA A 515 -15.07 -8.18 -19.49
CA ALA A 515 -14.43 -8.18 -20.80
C ALA A 515 -15.44 -8.55 -21.89
N GLY A 516 -15.17 -8.19 -23.15
CA GLY A 516 -16.01 -8.43 -24.30
C GLY A 516 -16.94 -7.27 -24.64
N LYS A 517 -18.21 -7.56 -24.88
CA LYS A 517 -19.24 -6.58 -25.26
C LYS A 517 -20.44 -6.66 -24.30
N GLY A 518 -21.15 -5.56 -24.07
CA GLY A 518 -22.31 -5.54 -23.16
C GLY A 518 -21.92 -5.17 -21.73
N HIS A 519 -22.62 -5.73 -20.73
CA HIS A 519 -22.47 -5.33 -19.33
C HIS A 519 -22.39 -6.54 -18.41
N ALA A 520 -21.66 -6.36 -17.30
CA ALA A 520 -21.79 -7.20 -16.12
C ALA A 520 -22.48 -6.43 -15.00
N ARG A 521 -23.33 -7.12 -14.23
CA ARG A 521 -24.03 -6.60 -13.07
C ARG A 521 -23.56 -7.32 -11.84
N PHE A 522 -23.12 -6.54 -10.85
CA PHE A 522 -22.63 -7.04 -9.58
C PHE A 522 -23.56 -6.58 -8.44
N ARG A 523 -23.84 -7.51 -7.51
CA ARG A 523 -24.68 -7.25 -6.33
C ARG A 523 -24.11 -7.95 -5.11
N ASN A 524 -24.48 -7.44 -3.93
CA ASN A 524 -24.17 -8.09 -2.67
C ASN A 524 -22.67 -8.47 -2.57
N PHE A 525 -21.79 -7.52 -2.87
CA PHE A 525 -20.37 -7.76 -2.70
C PHE A 525 -20.07 -7.87 -1.21
N GLY A 526 -19.66 -9.05 -0.79
CA GLY A 526 -19.27 -9.34 0.58
C GLY A 526 -17.76 -9.53 0.66
N PHE A 527 -17.13 -8.88 1.63
CA PHE A 527 -15.74 -9.09 2.00
C PHE A 527 -15.66 -9.50 3.47
N SER A 528 -14.74 -10.37 3.82
CA SER A 528 -14.44 -10.69 5.22
C SER A 528 -13.01 -11.19 5.34
N ALA A 529 -12.23 -10.59 6.24
CA ALA A 529 -11.03 -11.24 6.76
C ALA A 529 -11.43 -12.50 7.55
N ILE A 530 -10.58 -13.56 7.52
CA ILE A 530 -10.89 -14.90 8.08
C ILE A 530 -9.77 -15.43 8.98
#